data_5b0fecd21456c2eb37df98db8fc56412
#
_entry.id   5b0fecd21456c2eb37df98db8fc56412
#
_cell.length_a   1.000
_cell.length_b   1.000
_cell.length_c   1.000
_cell.angle_alpha   90.00
_cell.angle_beta   90.00
_cell.angle_gamma   90.00
#
_symmetry.space_group_name_H-M   'P 1'
#
loop_
_entity.id
_entity.type
_entity.pdbx_description
1 polymer ?
#
loop_
_entity_poly.entity_id
_entity_poly.type
_entity_poly.pdbx_seq_one_letter_code
_entity_poly.pdbx_strand_id
1 'polypeptide(L)'
;MPHLGTITNGKMELSLIGSLAERFWLEIPNHFPNVILDAFVIMPDDMHGILILGKQLECTEYTEDYKKSRRGGTGELSGMNKVLSDRSPKGGAVSVIIRSYKSVVSKNARLMDPGFQWHKLFYDVIIRDQHHFENVRNYIMRNPENWKR
;
A
#
# COMPACT_ATOMS: atom_id res chain seq x y z
N MET A 1 14.55 8.20 9.02
CA MET A 1 13.96 9.54 9.16
C MET A 1 12.45 9.47 9.10
N PRO A 2 11.74 10.08 10.02
CA PRO A 2 10.28 10.07 10.01
C PRO A 2 9.74 11.02 8.96
N HIS A 3 9.52 10.51 7.74
CA HIS A 3 9.03 11.31 6.62
C HIS A 3 7.52 11.60 6.68
N LEU A 4 6.77 10.74 7.37
CA LEU A 4 5.30 10.78 7.32
C LEU A 4 4.68 11.71 8.37
N GLY A 5 5.43 12.08 9.38
CA GLY A 5 4.98 13.00 10.41
C GLY A 5 5.61 12.76 11.77
N THR A 6 4.99 13.29 12.81
CA THR A 6 5.44 13.19 14.19
C THR A 6 4.30 12.81 15.12
N ILE A 7 4.62 12.23 16.27
CA ILE A 7 3.63 11.93 17.31
C ILE A 7 3.82 12.89 18.47
N THR A 8 2.77 13.66 18.76
CA THR A 8 2.70 14.61 19.87
C THR A 8 1.55 14.22 20.79
N ASN A 9 1.82 13.99 22.07
CA ASN A 9 0.81 13.59 23.05
C ASN A 9 -0.05 12.39 22.65
N GLY A 10 0.58 11.36 22.06
CA GLY A 10 -0.11 10.13 21.61
C GLY A 10 -0.96 10.30 20.35
N LYS A 11 -0.84 11.44 19.66
CA LYS A 11 -1.55 11.73 18.41
C LYS A 11 -0.58 11.94 17.27
N MET A 12 -0.90 11.37 16.14
CA MET A 12 -0.12 11.53 14.91
C MET A 12 -0.44 12.87 14.24
N GLU A 13 0.58 13.65 13.99
CA GLU A 13 0.53 14.86 13.16
C GLU A 13 1.22 14.56 11.83
N LEU A 14 0.42 14.51 10.76
CA LEU A 14 0.92 14.16 9.43
C LEU A 14 1.76 15.30 8.83
N SER A 15 2.88 14.93 8.22
CA SER A 15 3.60 15.82 7.30
C SER A 15 2.84 15.96 5.99
N LEU A 16 3.34 16.80 5.08
CA LEU A 16 2.79 16.86 3.71
C LEU A 16 2.87 15.50 3.01
N ILE A 17 3.96 14.77 3.20
CA ILE A 17 4.12 13.40 2.65
C ILE A 17 3.17 12.42 3.34
N GLY A 18 2.99 12.53 4.66
CA GLY A 18 2.02 11.73 5.39
C GLY A 18 0.58 11.97 4.93
N SER A 19 0.21 13.21 4.72
CA SER A 19 -1.10 13.58 4.17
C SER A 19 -1.32 13.03 2.74
N LEU A 20 -0.26 13.04 1.94
CA LEU A 20 -0.26 12.44 0.62
C LEU A 20 -0.44 10.90 0.69
N ALA A 21 0.26 10.26 1.61
CA ALA A 21 0.14 8.82 1.86
C ALA A 21 -1.27 8.44 2.30
N GLU A 22 -1.88 9.22 3.18
CA GLU A 22 -3.27 9.04 3.60
C GLU A 22 -4.24 9.16 2.43
N ARG A 23 -4.10 10.21 1.64
CA ARG A 23 -4.94 10.45 0.47
C ARG A 23 -4.90 9.28 -0.51
N PHE A 24 -3.73 8.83 -0.90
CA PHE A 24 -3.58 7.71 -1.84
C PHE A 24 -4.04 6.38 -1.25
N TRP A 25 -3.93 6.19 0.07
CA TRP A 25 -4.52 5.03 0.73
C TRP A 25 -6.04 5.01 0.58
N LEU A 26 -6.69 6.13 0.82
CA LEU A 26 -8.14 6.27 0.68
C LEU A 26 -8.62 6.13 -0.77
N GLU A 27 -7.75 6.34 -1.74
CA GLU A 27 -8.05 6.15 -3.17
C GLU A 27 -7.93 4.69 -3.65
N ILE A 28 -7.40 3.77 -2.84
CA ILE A 28 -7.24 2.37 -3.23
C ILE A 28 -8.54 1.73 -3.77
N PRO A 29 -9.71 1.89 -3.12
CA PRO A 29 -10.94 1.31 -3.64
C PRO A 29 -11.37 1.86 -5.01
N ASN A 30 -10.93 3.04 -5.39
CA ASN A 30 -11.19 3.61 -6.71
C ASN A 30 -10.43 2.90 -7.83
N HIS A 31 -9.24 2.37 -7.51
CA HIS A 31 -8.40 1.61 -8.44
C HIS A 31 -8.62 0.11 -8.35
N PHE A 32 -9.08 -0.37 -7.21
CA PHE A 32 -9.35 -1.78 -6.90
C PHE A 32 -10.76 -1.91 -6.31
N PRO A 33 -11.80 -1.99 -7.13
CA PRO A 33 -13.20 -1.97 -6.67
C PRO A 33 -13.58 -3.11 -5.74
N ASN A 34 -12.82 -4.21 -5.72
CA ASN A 34 -13.01 -5.33 -4.83
C ASN A 34 -12.39 -5.14 -3.44
N VAL A 35 -11.77 -4.00 -3.19
CA VAL A 35 -11.12 -3.68 -1.91
C VAL A 35 -11.99 -2.75 -1.09
N ILE A 36 -12.19 -3.12 0.18
CA ILE A 36 -12.79 -2.26 1.19
C ILE A 36 -11.71 -1.95 2.22
N LEU A 37 -11.59 -0.69 2.58
CA LEU A 37 -10.68 -0.25 3.63
C LEU A 37 -11.38 -0.36 4.99
N ASP A 38 -10.68 -0.93 5.96
CA ASP A 38 -11.06 -0.85 7.37
C ASP A 38 -10.08 0.06 8.13
N ALA A 39 -9.79 -0.22 9.38
CA ALA A 39 -8.88 0.59 10.16
C ALA A 39 -7.51 0.71 9.52
N PHE A 40 -6.94 1.90 9.57
CA PHE A 40 -5.55 2.16 9.21
C PHE A 40 -4.97 3.27 10.07
N VAL A 41 -3.65 3.31 10.15
CA VAL A 41 -2.92 4.37 10.83
C VAL A 41 -1.61 4.63 10.10
N ILE A 42 -1.29 5.91 9.92
CA ILE A 42 0.01 6.35 9.44
C ILE A 42 0.85 6.70 10.66
N MET A 43 2.04 6.14 10.74
CA MET A 43 3.03 6.36 11.77
C MET A 43 4.19 7.19 11.21
N PRO A 44 5.10 7.72 12.02
CA PRO A 44 6.15 8.60 11.51
C PRO A 44 7.02 8.00 10.40
N ASP A 45 7.27 6.70 10.43
CA ASP A 45 8.16 6.01 9.49
C ASP A 45 7.53 4.77 8.81
N ASP A 46 6.32 4.40 9.19
CA ASP A 46 5.60 3.29 8.60
C ASP A 46 4.08 3.51 8.60
N MET A 47 3.32 2.52 8.20
CA MET A 47 1.86 2.52 8.33
C MET A 47 1.32 1.11 8.48
N HIS A 48 0.16 1.02 9.09
CA HIS A 48 -0.59 -0.22 9.25
C HIS A 48 -2.01 -0.03 8.74
N GLY A 49 -2.57 -1.06 8.13
CA GLY A 49 -3.94 -0.99 7.63
C GLY A 49 -4.54 -2.37 7.42
N ILE A 50 -5.85 -2.42 7.40
CA ILE A 50 -6.64 -3.61 7.08
C ILE A 50 -7.32 -3.42 5.74
N LEU A 51 -7.07 -4.33 4.83
CA LEU A 51 -7.75 -4.42 3.54
C LEU A 51 -8.71 -5.61 3.56
N ILE A 52 -9.95 -5.38 3.20
CA ILE A 52 -10.94 -6.43 3.00
C ILE A 52 -11.06 -6.67 1.51
N LEU A 53 -10.71 -7.86 1.07
CA LEU A 53 -10.76 -8.25 -0.33
C LEU A 53 -12.07 -9.00 -0.60
N GLY A 54 -12.90 -8.44 -1.47
CA GLY A 54 -14.08 -9.14 -1.98
C GLY A 54 -13.71 -10.26 -2.95
N LYS A 55 -14.69 -11.08 -3.36
CA LYS A 55 -14.50 -12.04 -4.44
C LYS A 55 -14.02 -11.30 -5.68
N GLN A 56 -12.94 -11.77 -6.29
CA GLN A 56 -12.50 -11.27 -7.58
C GLN A 56 -13.66 -11.35 -8.58
N LEU A 57 -14.16 -10.18 -8.96
CA LEU A 57 -14.74 -10.05 -10.29
C LEU A 57 -13.54 -10.28 -11.24
N GLU A 58 -13.66 -11.24 -12.11
CA GLU A 58 -12.60 -11.63 -13.04
C GLU A 58 -11.96 -10.36 -13.62
N CYS A 59 -10.69 -10.16 -13.33
CA CYS A 59 -9.93 -8.97 -13.74
C CYS A 59 -9.61 -9.03 -15.23
N THR A 60 -10.62 -8.96 -16.08
CA THR A 60 -10.42 -8.86 -17.52
C THR A 60 -10.08 -7.42 -17.96
N GLU A 61 -10.46 -6.42 -17.19
CA GLU A 61 -10.27 -5.02 -17.59
C GLU A 61 -8.95 -4.39 -17.10
N TYR A 62 -8.37 -4.85 -15.97
CA TYR A 62 -7.12 -4.26 -15.43
C TYR A 62 -5.85 -4.65 -16.18
N THR A 63 -5.90 -5.70 -17.01
CA THR A 63 -4.72 -6.15 -17.76
C THR A 63 -4.38 -5.30 -18.97
N GLU A 64 -5.32 -4.53 -19.49
CA GLU A 64 -5.13 -3.72 -20.69
C GLU A 64 -4.37 -2.41 -20.40
N ASP A 65 -4.74 -1.67 -19.37
CA ASP A 65 -4.08 -0.40 -19.05
C ASP A 65 -2.68 -0.59 -18.45
N TYR A 66 -2.48 -1.66 -17.67
CA TYR A 66 -1.16 -2.00 -17.15
C TYR A 66 -0.19 -2.47 -18.25
N LYS A 67 -0.72 -3.15 -19.28
CA LYS A 67 0.06 -3.53 -20.46
C LYS A 67 0.40 -2.33 -21.36
N LYS A 68 -0.47 -1.34 -21.44
CA LYS A 68 -0.22 -0.11 -22.22
C LYS A 68 0.90 0.75 -21.65
N SER A 69 1.03 0.81 -20.33
CA SER A 69 2.07 1.59 -19.67
C SER A 69 3.47 0.99 -19.82
N ARG A 70 3.60 -0.29 -20.18
CA ARG A 70 4.88 -0.99 -20.37
C ARG A 70 5.39 -1.07 -21.80
N ARG A 71 4.62 -0.59 -22.78
CA ARG A 71 5.02 -0.68 -24.22
C ARG A 71 6.07 0.35 -24.67
N GLY A 72 6.70 1.08 -23.75
CA GLY A 72 7.79 2.01 -24.05
C GLY A 72 9.21 1.45 -23.94
N GLY A 73 9.39 0.15 -23.72
CA GLY A 73 10.70 -0.50 -23.62
C GLY A 73 10.94 -1.42 -24.79
N THR A 74 11.89 -1.05 -25.62
CA THR A 74 12.43 -1.84 -26.74
C THR A 74 12.85 -3.25 -26.32
N GLY A 75 12.40 -4.23 -27.07
CA GLY A 75 12.48 -5.66 -26.86
C GLY A 75 13.85 -6.25 -26.49
N GLU A 76 13.80 -7.48 -26.15
CA GLU A 76 14.80 -8.52 -25.90
C GLU A 76 14.90 -9.09 -24.48
N LEU A 77 13.83 -8.99 -23.66
CA LEU A 77 13.74 -9.71 -22.40
C LEU A 77 12.54 -10.66 -22.34
N SER A 78 12.14 -11.23 -23.47
CA SER A 78 10.90 -12.02 -23.57
C SER A 78 10.90 -13.32 -22.75
N GLY A 79 12.05 -13.96 -22.57
CA GLY A 79 12.17 -15.21 -21.81
C GLY A 79 12.17 -15.00 -20.28
N MET A 80 12.89 -14.00 -19.83
CA MET A 80 13.01 -13.67 -18.39
C MET A 80 11.73 -13.05 -17.82
N ASN A 81 11.03 -12.26 -18.63
CA ASN A 81 9.78 -11.63 -18.25
C ASN A 81 8.64 -12.63 -18.07
N LYS A 82 8.64 -13.76 -18.79
CA LYS A 82 7.61 -14.78 -18.64
C LYS A 82 7.73 -15.53 -17.31
N VAL A 83 8.94 -15.87 -16.89
CA VAL A 83 9.19 -16.54 -15.62
C VAL A 83 8.90 -15.60 -14.42
N LEU A 84 9.19 -14.32 -14.56
CA LEU A 84 8.87 -13.31 -13.54
C LEU A 84 7.37 -13.00 -13.51
N SER A 85 6.68 -13.06 -14.67
CA SER A 85 5.24 -12.87 -14.75
C SER A 85 4.45 -14.01 -14.12
N ASP A 86 4.93 -15.24 -14.23
CA ASP A 86 4.32 -16.41 -13.59
C ASP A 86 4.48 -16.43 -12.06
N ARG A 87 5.50 -15.70 -11.55
CA ARG A 87 5.73 -15.48 -10.12
C ARG A 87 5.11 -14.19 -9.60
N SER A 88 4.67 -13.32 -10.49
CA SER A 88 4.01 -12.07 -10.09
C SER A 88 2.62 -12.37 -9.53
N PRO A 89 2.22 -11.72 -8.44
CA PRO A 89 0.88 -11.88 -7.89
C PRO A 89 -0.17 -11.52 -8.94
N LYS A 90 -1.20 -12.34 -9.03
CA LYS A 90 -2.34 -12.07 -9.92
C LYS A 90 -2.99 -10.73 -9.53
N GLY A 91 -3.54 -10.01 -10.51
CA GLY A 91 -4.24 -8.75 -10.28
C GLY A 91 -5.25 -8.87 -9.14
N GLY A 92 -5.26 -7.90 -8.22
CA GLY A 92 -6.10 -7.90 -7.02
C GLY A 92 -5.47 -8.54 -5.78
N ALA A 93 -4.29 -9.16 -5.89
CA ALA A 93 -3.55 -9.63 -4.72
C ALA A 93 -3.00 -8.45 -3.90
N VAL A 94 -2.89 -8.62 -2.57
CA VAL A 94 -2.41 -7.59 -1.65
C VAL A 94 -1.08 -6.99 -2.10
N SER A 95 -0.14 -7.81 -2.56
CA SER A 95 1.16 -7.35 -3.04
C SER A 95 1.08 -6.41 -4.25
N VAL A 96 0.14 -6.62 -5.17
CA VAL A 96 -0.10 -5.71 -6.30
C VAL A 96 -0.68 -4.38 -5.82
N ILE A 97 -1.65 -4.42 -4.92
CA ILE A 97 -2.27 -3.23 -4.32
C ILE A 97 -1.22 -2.39 -3.60
N ILE A 98 -0.43 -3.01 -2.74
CA ILE A 98 0.61 -2.33 -1.96
C ILE A 98 1.73 -1.79 -2.85
N ARG A 99 2.14 -2.54 -3.87
CA ARG A 99 3.13 -2.06 -4.85
C ARG A 99 2.64 -0.82 -5.59
N SER A 100 1.41 -0.85 -6.08
CA SER A 100 0.78 0.29 -6.75
C SER A 100 0.70 1.50 -5.84
N TYR A 101 0.24 1.32 -4.60
CA TYR A 101 0.17 2.35 -3.59
C TYR A 101 1.54 2.95 -3.27
N LYS A 102 2.53 2.13 -2.96
CA LYS A 102 3.89 2.59 -2.65
C LYS A 102 4.52 3.34 -3.82
N SER A 103 4.26 2.90 -5.03
CA SER A 103 4.78 3.52 -6.25
C SER A 103 4.22 4.94 -6.43
N VAL A 104 2.92 5.13 -6.31
CA VAL A 104 2.30 6.44 -6.50
C VAL A 104 2.68 7.42 -5.40
N VAL A 105 2.74 6.96 -4.15
CA VAL A 105 3.20 7.78 -3.03
C VAL A 105 4.66 8.18 -3.22
N SER A 106 5.55 7.26 -3.54
CA SER A 106 6.98 7.54 -3.77
C SER A 106 7.19 8.54 -4.89
N LYS A 107 6.49 8.39 -5.99
CA LYS A 107 6.58 9.31 -7.13
C LYS A 107 6.26 10.74 -6.72
N ASN A 108 5.17 10.92 -6.01
CA ASN A 108 4.73 12.25 -5.58
C ASN A 108 5.53 12.79 -4.40
N ALA A 109 5.90 11.94 -3.44
CA ALA A 109 6.70 12.34 -2.27
C ALA A 109 8.09 12.82 -2.67
N ARG A 110 8.71 12.22 -3.67
CA ARG A 110 10.04 12.63 -4.17
C ARG A 110 10.05 13.98 -4.88
N LEU A 111 8.90 14.50 -5.26
CA LEU A 111 8.80 15.88 -5.73
C LEU A 111 9.00 16.90 -4.58
N MET A 112 8.69 16.51 -3.34
CA MET A 112 8.86 17.32 -2.15
C MET A 112 10.14 16.99 -1.41
N ASP A 113 10.50 15.72 -1.34
CA ASP A 113 11.70 15.20 -0.71
C ASP A 113 12.33 14.13 -1.60
N PRO A 114 13.35 14.46 -2.39
CA PRO A 114 14.04 13.51 -3.27
C PRO A 114 14.64 12.30 -2.56
N GLY A 115 14.90 12.41 -1.25
CA GLY A 115 15.42 11.33 -0.41
C GLY A 115 14.35 10.38 0.12
N PHE A 116 13.08 10.61 -0.18
CA PHE A 116 12.00 9.77 0.33
C PHE A 116 12.12 8.33 -0.14
N GLN A 117 12.07 7.42 0.81
CA GLN A 117 12.05 5.97 0.56
C GLN A 117 11.14 5.28 1.58
N TRP A 118 10.32 4.34 1.07
CA TRP A 118 9.64 3.39 1.92
C TRP A 118 10.61 2.35 2.48
N HIS A 119 10.24 1.74 3.62
CA HIS A 119 10.86 0.48 4.01
C HIS A 119 10.74 -0.54 2.88
N LYS A 120 11.82 -1.28 2.63
CA LYS A 120 11.90 -2.22 1.48
C LYS A 120 10.89 -3.35 1.58
N LEU A 121 10.52 -3.74 2.80
CA LEU A 121 9.64 -4.87 3.06
C LEU A 121 8.30 -4.37 3.61
N PHE A 122 7.26 -5.11 3.32
CA PHE A 122 6.01 -5.03 4.04
C PHE A 122 5.61 -6.41 4.55
N TYR A 123 4.90 -6.43 5.67
CA TYR A 123 4.36 -7.63 6.26
C TYR A 123 2.87 -7.68 6.03
N ASP A 124 2.40 -8.80 5.50
CA ASP A 124 0.99 -9.08 5.37
C ASP A 124 0.63 -10.33 6.16
N VAL A 125 -0.50 -10.28 6.83
CA VAL A 125 -1.07 -11.39 7.60
C VAL A 125 -2.52 -11.54 7.20
N ILE A 126 -2.93 -12.76 6.91
CA ILE A 126 -4.32 -13.08 6.65
C ILE A 126 -5.07 -13.16 7.99
N ILE A 127 -6.07 -12.28 8.16
CA ILE A 127 -6.97 -12.32 9.30
C ILE A 127 -8.00 -13.42 9.07
N ARG A 128 -8.06 -14.42 9.95
CA ARG A 128 -8.83 -15.64 9.73
C ARG A 128 -10.14 -15.72 10.51
N ASP A 129 -10.27 -14.95 11.59
CA ASP A 129 -11.42 -14.97 12.46
C ASP A 129 -11.73 -13.59 13.05
N GLN A 130 -12.90 -13.45 13.66
CA GLN A 130 -13.37 -12.20 14.22
C GLN A 130 -12.50 -11.72 15.40
N HIS A 131 -12.05 -12.61 16.24
CA HIS A 131 -11.18 -12.26 17.37
C HIS A 131 -9.84 -11.68 16.92
N HIS A 132 -9.21 -12.31 15.93
CA HIS A 132 -7.98 -11.82 15.31
C HIS A 132 -8.21 -10.44 14.66
N PHE A 133 -9.34 -10.28 13.97
CA PHE A 133 -9.71 -9.00 13.35
C PHE A 133 -9.81 -7.87 14.38
N GLU A 134 -10.51 -8.10 15.48
CA GLU A 134 -10.67 -7.13 16.56
C GLU A 134 -9.34 -6.78 17.21
N ASN A 135 -8.47 -7.76 17.44
CA ASN A 135 -7.14 -7.55 18.01
C ASN A 135 -6.26 -6.69 17.09
N VAL A 136 -6.23 -6.99 15.79
CA VAL A 136 -5.46 -6.21 14.82
C VAL A 136 -6.02 -4.79 14.71
N ARG A 137 -7.33 -4.65 14.67
CA ARG A 137 -8.00 -3.35 14.61
C ARG A 137 -7.67 -2.49 15.83
N ASN A 138 -7.74 -3.05 17.02
CA ASN A 138 -7.40 -2.37 18.27
C ASN A 138 -5.89 -1.99 18.29
N TYR A 139 -5.03 -2.85 17.83
CA TYR A 139 -3.61 -2.56 17.69
C TYR A 139 -3.37 -1.35 16.78
N ILE A 140 -4.01 -1.31 15.63
CA ILE A 140 -3.89 -0.19 14.68
C ILE A 140 -4.40 1.11 15.31
N MET A 141 -5.57 1.08 15.92
CA MET A 141 -6.22 2.26 16.51
C MET A 141 -5.41 2.87 17.67
N ARG A 142 -4.71 2.04 18.44
CA ARG A 142 -3.91 2.46 19.59
C ARG A 142 -2.42 2.66 19.30
N ASN A 143 -2.00 2.43 18.08
CA ASN A 143 -0.59 2.49 17.71
C ASN A 143 0.07 3.84 18.03
N PRO A 144 -0.55 5.00 17.74
CA PRO A 144 0.05 6.29 18.09
C PRO A 144 0.23 6.50 19.61
N GLU A 145 -0.70 6.00 20.41
CA GLU A 145 -0.61 6.09 21.88
C GLU A 145 0.53 5.24 22.46
N ASN A 146 0.82 4.12 21.80
CA ASN A 146 1.85 3.16 22.22
C ASN A 146 3.22 3.41 21.57
N TRP A 147 3.33 4.45 20.75
CA TRP A 147 4.59 4.78 20.08
C TRP A 147 5.67 5.14 21.08
N LYS A 148 6.68 4.31 21.13
CA LYS A 148 7.90 4.55 21.91
C LYS A 148 9.06 4.72 20.93
N ARG A 149 9.72 5.82 21.03
CA ARG A 149 11.00 6.00 20.35
C ARG A 149 12.09 5.18 21.00
#